data_830bdf3cf650459ec6c8d4fb849069bd
#
_entry.id   830bdf3cf650459ec6c8d4fb849069bd
#
_cell.length_a   1.000
_cell.length_b   1.000
_cell.length_c   1.000
_cell.angle_alpha   90.00
_cell.angle_beta   90.00
_cell.angle_gamma   90.00
#
_symmetry.space_group_name_H-M   'P 1'
#
loop_
_entity.id
_entity.type
_entity.pdbx_description
1 polymer ?
#
loop_
_entity_poly.entity_id
_entity_poly.type
_entity_poly.pdbx_seq_one_letter_code
_entity_poly.pdbx_strand_id
1 'polypeptide(L)'
;MQRKSFEIPKALVWASYLDVRRNKGAPGCDGQTLKMFDQQRDGNLYKIWNRLCSGTWFPPPVLEKRIPKSNGKERIQGIPTVSDRIAQGAIKLFMEEKLDPIFHADSYGYRPGKSAHDALKQCAIRCWRYSWILEVDISAFFDHVRHDLVLKALEHHGMPKWVILYC
;
A
#
# COMPACT_ATOMS: atom_id res chain seq x y z
N MET A 1 -2.78 -8.95 -32.00
CA MET A 1 -3.09 -8.58 -30.61
C MET A 1 -1.94 -9.08 -29.72
N GLN A 2 -1.12 -8.20 -29.18
CA GLN A 2 -0.01 -8.62 -28.28
C GLN A 2 -0.60 -9.29 -27.04
N ARG A 3 -0.17 -10.52 -26.76
CA ARG A 3 -0.57 -11.29 -25.57
C ARG A 3 -0.01 -10.55 -24.34
N LYS A 4 -0.86 -10.16 -23.42
CA LYS A 4 -0.42 -9.50 -22.17
C LYS A 4 0.35 -10.49 -21.32
N SER A 5 1.44 -10.04 -20.69
CA SER A 5 2.29 -10.88 -19.86
C SER A 5 1.58 -11.35 -18.59
N PHE A 6 0.65 -10.52 -18.07
CA PHE A 6 -0.08 -10.80 -16.84
C PHE A 6 -1.57 -10.58 -16.98
N GLU A 7 -2.34 -11.42 -16.30
CA GLU A 7 -3.80 -11.30 -16.20
C GLU A 7 -4.17 -10.61 -14.89
N ILE A 8 -4.35 -9.29 -14.96
CA ILE A 8 -4.74 -8.47 -13.82
C ILE A 8 -6.18 -8.01 -14.02
N PRO A 9 -7.09 -8.30 -13.06
CA PRO A 9 -8.49 -7.87 -13.18
C PRO A 9 -8.61 -6.34 -13.21
N LYS A 10 -9.36 -5.80 -14.16
CA LYS A 10 -9.65 -4.36 -14.23
C LYS A 10 -10.34 -3.84 -12.96
N ALA A 11 -11.13 -4.71 -12.33
CA ALA A 11 -11.83 -4.40 -11.09
C ALA A 11 -10.90 -3.96 -9.96
N LEU A 12 -9.68 -4.52 -9.87
CA LEU A 12 -8.68 -4.11 -8.88
C LEU A 12 -8.23 -2.65 -9.08
N VAL A 13 -7.96 -2.28 -10.34
CA VAL A 13 -7.55 -0.89 -10.66
C VAL A 13 -8.70 0.08 -10.38
N TRP A 14 -9.93 -0.33 -10.70
CA TRP A 14 -11.12 0.45 -10.40
C TRP A 14 -11.34 0.63 -8.89
N ALA A 15 -11.28 -0.45 -8.11
CA ALA A 15 -11.43 -0.41 -6.66
C ALA A 15 -10.36 0.48 -6.01
N SER A 16 -9.11 0.33 -6.42
CA SER A 16 -8.00 1.17 -5.98
C SER A 16 -8.22 2.66 -6.30
N TYR A 17 -8.71 2.97 -7.51
CA TYR A 17 -9.06 4.35 -7.87
C TYR A 17 -10.11 4.94 -6.92
N LEU A 18 -11.15 4.18 -6.59
CA LEU A 18 -12.20 4.64 -5.67
C LEU A 18 -11.63 4.94 -4.27
N ASP A 19 -10.69 4.13 -3.79
CA ASP A 19 -10.01 4.37 -2.52
C ASP A 19 -9.13 5.62 -2.56
N VAL A 20 -8.32 5.77 -3.61
CA VAL A 20 -7.48 6.97 -3.81
C VAL A 20 -8.35 8.23 -3.90
N ARG A 21 -9.50 8.15 -4.59
CA ARG A 21 -10.45 9.26 -4.71
C ARG A 21 -11.08 9.63 -3.37
N ARG A 22 -11.45 8.64 -2.55
CA ARG A 22 -12.00 8.83 -1.20
C ARG A 22 -11.01 9.56 -0.29
N ASN A 23 -9.73 9.20 -0.38
CA ASN A 23 -8.68 9.75 0.46
C ASN A 23 -8.22 11.17 0.08
N LYS A 24 -8.63 11.71 -1.06
CA LYS A 24 -8.40 13.11 -1.51
C LYS A 24 -6.95 13.58 -1.35
N GLY A 25 -5.97 12.74 -1.60
CA GLY A 25 -4.56 13.07 -1.39
C GLY A 25 -4.03 14.15 -2.34
N ALA A 26 -2.93 14.80 -1.94
CA ALA A 26 -2.22 15.81 -2.73
C ALA A 26 -1.66 15.24 -4.05
N PRO A 27 -1.41 16.09 -5.08
CA PRO A 27 -0.71 15.68 -6.30
C PRO A 27 0.74 15.26 -5.99
N GLY A 28 1.30 14.40 -6.83
CA GLY A 28 2.72 14.03 -6.78
C GLY A 28 3.60 15.01 -7.56
N CYS A 29 4.80 14.54 -7.96
CA CYS A 29 5.77 15.35 -8.71
C CYS A 29 5.29 15.80 -10.10
N ASP A 30 4.28 15.13 -10.68
CA ASP A 30 3.64 15.47 -11.95
C ASP A 30 2.63 16.62 -11.86
N GLY A 31 2.31 17.09 -10.65
CA GLY A 31 1.31 18.11 -10.40
C GLY A 31 -0.12 17.71 -10.74
N GLN A 32 -0.37 16.46 -11.18
CA GLN A 32 -1.70 16.01 -11.54
C GLN A 32 -2.58 15.84 -10.31
N THR A 33 -3.60 16.67 -10.18
CA THR A 33 -4.62 16.54 -9.14
C THR A 33 -5.63 15.43 -9.48
N LEU A 34 -6.36 14.93 -8.47
CA LEU A 34 -7.49 14.01 -8.70
C LEU A 34 -8.53 14.58 -9.67
N LYS A 35 -8.82 15.88 -9.57
CA LYS A 35 -9.77 16.54 -10.49
C LYS A 35 -9.30 16.50 -11.94
N MET A 36 -8.00 16.73 -12.18
CA MET A 36 -7.40 16.62 -13.51
C MET A 36 -7.38 15.18 -14.01
N PHE A 37 -7.09 14.22 -13.12
CA PHE A 37 -7.15 12.79 -13.44
C PHE A 37 -8.55 12.36 -13.86
N ASP A 38 -9.59 12.84 -13.17
CA ASP A 38 -11.00 12.51 -13.41
C ASP A 38 -11.50 13.04 -14.77
N GLN A 39 -10.90 14.09 -15.33
CA GLN A 39 -11.27 14.60 -16.66
C GLN A 39 -11.04 13.58 -17.79
N GLN A 40 -10.03 12.72 -17.64
CA GLN A 40 -9.72 11.63 -18.57
C GLN A 40 -9.66 10.27 -17.86
N ARG A 41 -10.51 10.09 -16.87
CA ARG A 41 -10.49 8.94 -15.95
C ARG A 41 -10.34 7.59 -16.66
N ASP A 42 -11.21 7.29 -17.60
CA ASP A 42 -11.26 5.97 -18.22
C ASP A 42 -10.00 5.69 -19.05
N GLY A 43 -9.50 6.69 -19.77
CA GLY A 43 -8.23 6.62 -20.48
C GLY A 43 -7.02 6.45 -19.55
N ASN A 44 -7.01 7.17 -18.44
CA ASN A 44 -5.94 7.08 -17.44
C ASN A 44 -5.94 5.71 -16.75
N LEU A 45 -7.11 5.21 -16.32
CA LEU A 45 -7.23 3.88 -15.72
C LEU A 45 -6.86 2.76 -16.71
N TYR A 46 -7.26 2.89 -17.97
CA TYR A 46 -6.87 1.95 -19.01
C TYR A 46 -5.35 1.91 -19.20
N LYS A 47 -4.67 3.08 -19.22
CA LYS A 47 -3.21 3.16 -19.32
C LYS A 47 -2.52 2.46 -18.15
N ILE A 48 -2.97 2.71 -16.91
CA ILE A 48 -2.42 2.05 -15.72
C ILE A 48 -2.59 0.53 -15.84
N TRP A 49 -3.82 0.07 -16.05
CA TRP A 49 -4.12 -1.35 -16.19
C TRP A 49 -3.31 -2.03 -17.29
N ASN A 50 -3.23 -1.39 -18.48
CA ASN A 50 -2.51 -1.94 -19.62
C ASN A 50 -1.02 -2.09 -19.35
N ARG A 51 -0.38 -1.09 -18.70
CA ARG A 51 1.03 -1.14 -18.32
C ARG A 51 1.30 -2.17 -17.22
N LEU A 52 0.43 -2.29 -16.23
CA LEU A 52 0.51 -3.35 -15.23
C LEU A 52 0.42 -4.74 -15.87
N CYS A 53 -0.53 -4.97 -16.78
CA CYS A 53 -0.67 -6.24 -17.48
C CYS A 53 0.48 -6.59 -18.42
N SER A 54 1.16 -5.59 -18.99
CA SER A 54 2.31 -5.80 -19.89
C SER A 54 3.66 -5.91 -19.18
N GLY A 55 3.71 -5.69 -17.84
CA GLY A 55 4.98 -5.68 -17.12
C GLY A 55 5.80 -4.40 -17.32
N THR A 56 5.19 -3.33 -17.85
CA THR A 56 5.88 -2.07 -18.22
C THR A 56 5.48 -0.89 -17.35
N TRP A 57 4.89 -1.14 -16.19
CA TRP A 57 4.67 -0.09 -15.21
C TRP A 57 5.98 0.25 -14.50
N PHE A 58 6.41 1.49 -14.61
CA PHE A 58 7.53 2.04 -13.85
C PHE A 58 7.01 3.18 -12.99
N PRO A 59 7.18 3.13 -11.65
CA PRO A 59 6.70 4.17 -10.77
C PRO A 59 7.45 5.48 -11.05
N PRO A 60 6.73 6.61 -11.18
CA PRO A 60 7.38 7.91 -11.27
C PRO A 60 8.06 8.28 -9.94
N PRO A 61 8.97 9.27 -9.95
CA PRO A 61 9.56 9.78 -8.72
C PRO A 61 8.50 10.27 -7.74
N VAL A 62 8.75 10.14 -6.44
CA VAL A 62 7.91 10.70 -5.40
C VAL A 62 8.26 12.16 -5.14
N LEU A 63 7.27 12.99 -4.83
CA LEU A 63 7.48 14.36 -4.38
C LEU A 63 7.87 14.35 -2.90
N GLU A 64 9.08 14.83 -2.58
CA GLU A 64 9.51 14.98 -1.19
C GLU A 64 8.79 16.14 -0.52
N LYS A 65 8.20 15.88 0.64
CA LYS A 65 7.65 16.90 1.52
C LYS A 65 8.18 16.73 2.94
N ARG A 66 8.73 17.82 3.49
CA ARG A 66 9.23 17.85 4.87
C ARG A 66 8.11 18.29 5.81
N ILE A 67 7.88 17.52 6.84
CA ILE A 67 6.85 17.78 7.86
C ILE A 67 7.56 17.96 9.20
N PRO A 68 7.40 19.11 9.90
CA PRO A 68 7.99 19.31 11.21
C PRO A 68 7.35 18.37 12.23
N LYS A 69 8.20 17.77 13.08
CA LYS A 69 7.77 17.00 14.26
C LYS A 69 7.74 17.87 15.50
N SER A 70 6.97 17.44 16.51
CA SER A 70 6.87 18.14 17.80
C SER A 70 8.21 18.29 18.54
N ASN A 71 9.19 17.44 18.25
CA ASN A 71 10.53 17.47 18.85
C ASN A 71 11.56 18.32 18.07
N GLY A 72 11.12 19.18 17.14
CA GLY A 72 11.98 20.04 16.33
C GLY A 72 12.69 19.33 15.16
N LYS A 73 12.54 18.02 15.01
CA LYS A 73 13.06 17.27 13.85
C LYS A 73 12.07 17.32 12.69
N GLU A 74 12.58 17.14 11.48
CA GLU A 74 11.72 16.99 10.28
C GLU A 74 11.49 15.52 9.96
N ARG A 75 10.30 15.22 9.45
CA ARG A 75 9.97 13.94 8.82
C ARG A 75 9.85 14.16 7.31
N ILE A 76 10.64 13.43 6.56
CA ILE A 76 10.52 13.39 5.09
C ILE A 76 9.37 12.44 4.73
N GLN A 77 8.45 12.92 3.92
CA GLN A 77 7.36 12.13 3.36
C GLN A 77 7.41 12.18 1.84
N GLY A 78 7.45 11.02 1.19
CA GLY A 78 7.31 10.89 -0.25
C GLY A 78 5.82 10.88 -0.64
N ILE A 79 5.43 11.72 -1.59
CA ILE A 79 4.07 11.76 -2.14
C ILE A 79 4.09 11.18 -3.55
N PRO A 80 3.57 9.96 -3.77
CA PRO A 80 3.47 9.36 -5.10
C PRO A 80 2.43 10.10 -5.96
N THR A 81 2.53 9.99 -7.28
CA THR A 81 1.54 10.50 -8.22
C THR A 81 0.18 9.80 -8.02
N VAL A 82 -0.90 10.42 -8.52
CA VAL A 82 -2.25 9.80 -8.48
C VAL A 82 -2.23 8.44 -9.17
N SER A 83 -1.60 8.36 -10.35
CA SER A 83 -1.51 7.11 -11.12
C SER A 83 -0.75 6.03 -10.37
N ASP A 84 0.34 6.39 -9.69
CA ASP A 84 1.16 5.43 -8.95
C ASP A 84 0.45 4.93 -7.70
N ARG A 85 -0.24 5.81 -6.97
CA ARG A 85 -1.10 5.39 -5.84
C ARG A 85 -2.18 4.39 -6.26
N ILE A 86 -2.77 4.57 -7.45
CA ILE A 86 -3.75 3.62 -7.99
C ILE A 86 -3.08 2.29 -8.35
N ALA A 87 -1.90 2.31 -8.95
CA ALA A 87 -1.16 1.09 -9.27
C ALA A 87 -0.78 0.31 -7.99
N GLN A 88 -0.18 0.98 -7.01
CA GLN A 88 0.18 0.39 -5.71
C GLN A 88 -1.05 -0.13 -4.96
N GLY A 89 -2.16 0.62 -4.97
CA GLY A 89 -3.40 0.22 -4.33
C GLY A 89 -4.02 -1.03 -4.96
N ALA A 90 -3.93 -1.20 -6.28
CA ALA A 90 -4.39 -2.41 -6.95
C ALA A 90 -3.58 -3.65 -6.53
N ILE A 91 -2.26 -3.51 -6.38
CA ILE A 91 -1.38 -4.58 -5.89
C ILE A 91 -1.71 -4.89 -4.43
N LYS A 92 -1.85 -3.84 -3.60
CA LYS A 92 -2.24 -3.97 -2.19
C LYS A 92 -3.55 -4.75 -2.04
N LEU A 93 -4.61 -4.37 -2.75
CA LEU A 93 -5.92 -5.02 -2.66
C LEU A 93 -5.84 -6.51 -3.01
N PHE A 94 -5.07 -6.87 -4.03
CA PHE A 94 -4.86 -8.27 -4.40
C PHE A 94 -4.13 -9.06 -3.32
N MET A 95 -3.07 -8.48 -2.74
CA MET A 95 -2.32 -9.12 -1.66
C MET A 95 -3.14 -9.23 -0.39
N GLU A 96 -3.88 -8.19 -0.04
CA GLU A 96 -4.69 -8.10 1.17
C GLU A 96 -5.74 -9.23 1.23
N GLU A 97 -6.44 -9.50 0.13
CA GLU A 97 -7.40 -10.60 0.04
C GLU A 97 -6.78 -11.96 0.40
N LYS A 98 -5.52 -12.19 0.02
CA LYS A 98 -4.83 -13.47 0.22
C LYS A 98 -4.04 -13.56 1.51
N LEU A 99 -3.43 -12.46 1.94
CA LEU A 99 -2.51 -12.44 3.07
C LEU A 99 -3.19 -12.08 4.39
N ASP A 100 -4.25 -11.27 4.37
CA ASP A 100 -4.90 -10.84 5.61
C ASP A 100 -5.43 -12.03 6.45
N PRO A 101 -6.01 -13.09 5.88
CA PRO A 101 -6.49 -14.24 6.65
C PRO A 101 -5.40 -15.02 7.39
N ILE A 102 -4.14 -14.94 6.97
CA ILE A 102 -3.03 -15.68 7.60
C ILE A 102 -2.34 -14.91 8.72
N PHE A 103 -2.62 -13.61 8.86
CA PHE A 103 -2.05 -12.82 9.95
C PHE A 103 -2.65 -13.23 11.30
N HIS A 104 -1.82 -13.15 12.34
CA HIS A 104 -2.26 -13.44 13.70
C HIS A 104 -3.48 -12.59 14.10
N ALA A 105 -4.39 -13.16 14.89
CA ALA A 105 -5.63 -12.49 15.31
C ALA A 105 -5.39 -11.17 16.03
N ASP A 106 -4.28 -11.04 16.74
CA ASP A 106 -3.86 -9.84 17.47
C ASP A 106 -3.02 -8.86 16.65
N SER A 107 -2.89 -9.07 15.36
CA SER A 107 -2.33 -8.06 14.45
C SER A 107 -3.42 -7.06 14.09
N TYR A 108 -3.23 -5.78 14.42
CA TYR A 108 -4.26 -4.74 14.24
C TYR A 108 -3.85 -3.64 13.25
N GLY A 109 -2.55 -3.43 13.04
CA GLY A 109 -2.04 -2.34 12.23
C GLY A 109 -2.37 -2.49 10.75
N TYR A 110 -2.98 -1.46 10.15
CA TYR A 110 -3.26 -1.36 8.70
C TYR A 110 -4.07 -2.51 8.09
N ARG A 111 -4.84 -3.24 8.90
CA ARG A 111 -5.66 -4.37 8.45
C ARG A 111 -7.13 -3.98 8.24
N PRO A 112 -7.82 -4.56 7.22
CA PRO A 112 -9.25 -4.36 7.03
C PRO A 112 -10.06 -4.81 8.25
N GLY A 113 -11.06 -4.02 8.64
CA GLY A 113 -11.93 -4.35 9.75
C GLY A 113 -11.28 -4.36 11.14
N LYS A 114 -10.02 -3.93 11.26
CA LYS A 114 -9.31 -3.77 12.53
C LYS A 114 -9.07 -2.29 12.83
N SER A 115 -9.10 -1.93 14.10
CA SER A 115 -8.87 -0.55 14.54
C SER A 115 -7.91 -0.48 15.73
N ALA A 116 -7.34 0.72 15.96
CA ALA A 116 -6.55 0.99 17.16
C ALA A 116 -7.37 0.80 18.45
N HIS A 117 -8.68 1.08 18.41
CA HIS A 117 -9.58 0.84 19.55
C HIS A 117 -9.74 -0.64 19.87
N ASP A 118 -9.78 -1.51 18.87
CA ASP A 118 -9.82 -2.95 19.09
C ASP A 118 -8.53 -3.45 19.75
N ALA A 119 -7.37 -2.94 19.32
CA ALA A 119 -6.08 -3.23 19.92
C ALA A 119 -6.05 -2.79 21.40
N LEU A 120 -6.48 -1.55 21.69
CA LEU A 120 -6.55 -1.03 23.06
C LEU A 120 -7.48 -1.85 23.95
N LYS A 121 -8.66 -2.22 23.45
CA LYS A 121 -9.62 -3.07 24.16
C LYS A 121 -9.00 -4.41 24.54
N GLN A 122 -8.33 -5.06 23.58
CA GLN A 122 -7.67 -6.34 23.83
C GLN A 122 -6.48 -6.21 24.80
N CYS A 123 -5.70 -5.14 24.68
CA CYS A 123 -4.63 -4.81 25.60
C CYS A 123 -5.17 -4.64 27.05
N ALA A 124 -6.23 -3.85 27.23
CA ALA A 124 -6.86 -3.64 28.54
C ALA A 124 -7.31 -4.96 29.17
N ILE A 125 -7.99 -5.83 28.40
CA ILE A 125 -8.44 -7.15 28.89
C ILE A 125 -7.25 -7.98 29.37
N ARG A 126 -6.12 -7.96 28.67
CA ARG A 126 -4.93 -8.74 29.03
C ARG A 126 -4.17 -8.16 30.20
N CYS A 127 -4.09 -6.84 30.33
CA CYS A 127 -3.46 -6.18 31.48
C CYS A 127 -4.11 -6.54 32.83
N TRP A 128 -5.39 -6.93 32.84
CA TRP A 128 -6.04 -7.45 34.04
C TRP A 128 -5.61 -8.88 34.42
N ARG A 129 -5.00 -9.62 33.48
CA ARG A 129 -4.59 -11.02 33.68
C ARG A 129 -3.10 -11.19 33.93
N TYR A 130 -2.28 -10.28 33.41
CA TYR A 130 -0.82 -10.38 33.44
C TYR A 130 -0.22 -9.21 34.19
N SER A 131 0.71 -9.48 35.08
CA SER A 131 1.40 -8.46 35.89
C SER A 131 2.55 -7.78 35.18
N TRP A 132 2.96 -8.29 34.02
CA TRP A 132 4.10 -7.78 33.26
C TRP A 132 3.70 -7.45 31.84
N ILE A 133 4.22 -6.34 31.34
CA ILE A 133 4.05 -5.89 29.96
C ILE A 133 5.44 -5.70 29.37
N LEU A 134 5.67 -6.31 28.20
CA LEU A 134 6.85 -6.06 27.38
C LEU A 134 6.43 -5.22 26.17
N GLU A 135 7.01 -4.02 26.06
CA GLU A 135 6.87 -3.16 24.89
C GLU A 135 8.14 -3.25 24.04
N VAL A 136 7.97 -3.55 22.75
CA VAL A 136 9.08 -3.67 21.79
C VAL A 136 8.72 -2.91 20.52
N ASP A 137 9.64 -2.10 20.01
CA ASP A 137 9.53 -1.40 18.74
C ASP A 137 10.78 -1.62 17.88
N ILE A 138 10.58 -1.75 16.55
CA ILE A 138 11.69 -1.91 15.62
C ILE A 138 12.09 -0.53 15.08
N SER A 139 13.24 -0.05 15.48
CA SER A 139 13.75 1.24 15.03
C SER A 139 14.00 1.25 13.53
N ALA A 140 13.47 2.27 12.83
CA ALA A 140 13.65 2.49 11.39
C ALA A 140 13.35 1.23 10.55
N PHE A 141 12.27 0.51 10.86
CA PHE A 141 11.93 -0.77 10.22
C PHE A 141 11.93 -0.67 8.69
N PHE A 142 11.27 0.34 8.12
CA PHE A 142 11.17 0.48 6.67
C PHE A 142 12.51 0.81 5.99
N ASP A 143 13.44 1.43 6.71
CA ASP A 143 14.78 1.75 6.18
C ASP A 143 15.72 0.52 6.22
N HIS A 144 15.42 -0.47 7.06
CA HIS A 144 16.25 -1.66 7.27
C HIS A 144 15.62 -2.95 6.77
N VAL A 145 14.38 -2.93 6.24
CA VAL A 145 13.76 -4.14 5.71
C VAL A 145 14.53 -4.63 4.49
N ARG A 146 14.92 -5.90 4.53
CA ARG A 146 15.63 -6.54 3.42
C ARG A 146 14.66 -6.88 2.30
N HIS A 147 14.85 -6.29 1.13
CA HIS A 147 13.97 -6.50 -0.02
C HIS A 147 13.95 -7.96 -0.48
N ASP A 148 15.09 -8.67 -0.42
CA ASP A 148 15.16 -10.09 -0.76
C ASP A 148 14.29 -10.97 0.15
N LEU A 149 14.14 -10.61 1.43
CA LEU A 149 13.25 -11.32 2.35
C LEU A 149 11.77 -11.03 2.06
N VAL A 150 11.44 -9.79 1.67
CA VAL A 150 10.08 -9.46 1.22
C VAL A 150 9.70 -10.29 0.00
N LEU A 151 10.58 -10.36 -1.01
CA LEU A 151 10.34 -11.15 -2.22
C LEU A 151 10.19 -12.65 -1.90
N LYS A 152 11.06 -13.21 -1.06
CA LYS A 152 10.95 -14.60 -0.59
C LYS A 152 9.64 -14.88 0.14
N ALA A 153 9.18 -13.93 0.97
CA ALA A 153 7.90 -14.08 1.66
C ALA A 153 6.73 -14.10 0.67
N LEU A 154 6.75 -13.23 -0.35
CA LEU A 154 5.73 -13.22 -1.41
C LEU A 154 5.73 -14.54 -2.21
N GLU A 155 6.90 -15.05 -2.55
CA GLU A 155 7.05 -16.35 -3.22
C GLU A 155 6.54 -17.50 -2.35
N HIS A 156 6.90 -17.52 -1.06
CA HIS A 156 6.46 -18.53 -0.09
C HIS A 156 4.93 -18.58 0.03
N HIS A 157 4.27 -17.42 -0.02
CA HIS A 157 2.81 -17.33 0.01
C HIS A 157 2.15 -17.47 -1.37
N GLY A 158 2.89 -17.91 -2.38
CA GLY A 158 2.36 -18.20 -3.71
C GLY A 158 1.83 -16.98 -4.46
N MET A 159 2.42 -15.81 -4.23
CA MET A 159 2.03 -14.61 -4.97
C MET A 159 2.39 -14.73 -6.44
N PRO A 160 1.54 -14.27 -7.36
CA PRO A 160 1.81 -14.34 -8.79
C PRO A 160 2.99 -13.45 -9.18
N LYS A 161 3.67 -13.79 -10.27
CA LYS A 161 4.87 -13.10 -10.76
C LYS A 161 4.70 -11.59 -10.92
N TRP A 162 3.51 -11.12 -11.26
CA TRP A 162 3.27 -9.68 -11.41
C TRP A 162 3.27 -8.93 -10.05
N VAL A 163 2.82 -9.58 -8.97
CA VAL A 163 2.94 -9.00 -7.62
C VAL A 163 4.39 -8.90 -7.22
N ILE A 164 5.16 -9.98 -7.42
CA ILE A 164 6.60 -10.00 -7.11
C ILE A 164 7.37 -8.94 -7.93
N LEU A 165 6.98 -8.73 -9.20
CA LEU A 165 7.61 -7.73 -10.07
C LEU A 165 7.40 -6.30 -9.56
N TYR A 166 6.26 -6.01 -8.93
CA TYR A 166 5.86 -4.64 -8.56
C TYR A 166 6.02 -4.33 -7.06
N CYS A 167 6.44 -5.29 -6.26
CA CYS A 167 6.82 -5.12 -4.85
C CYS A 167 8.32 -4.94 -4.69
#